data_294576a8ef30b16c678f19edc0648ba7
#
_entry.id   294576a8ef30b16c678f19edc0648ba7
#
_cell.length_a   1.000
_cell.length_b   1.000
_cell.length_c   1.000
_cell.angle_alpha   90.00
_cell.angle_beta   90.00
_cell.angle_gamma   90.00
#
_symmetry.space_group_name_H-M   'P 1'
#
loop_
_entity.id
_entity.type
_entity.pdbx_description
1 polymer ?
#
loop_
_entity_poly.entity_id
_entity_poly.type
_entity_poly.pdbx_seq_one_letter_code
_entity_poly.pdbx_strand_id
1 'polypeptide(L)'
;MQAVRAKKSLGQHFLKDLGVAQRIAETISSGRVLEIGPGTGVLTQFLLRNPDIELTAIELDRESVAYLREWYPELNLIEGDFLKLDLNRLYPDGEFSVIGNYPYNISSQIFFRVLDYKDRIPVCAGMIQKEVAERIASKPGKKAYGILSVLLQAYYDIEYLFTVDEYVFNPPPKVKSAVVRLTRNGRKQLDCDEDLFRTVVKTAFNQRRKQMRNSLRELVKLKGKENLLTLPVFNLRPEQMTVEDFVELTKQLQQ
;
A
#
# COMPACT_ATOMS: atom_id res chain seq x y z
N MET A 1 -12.07 31.98 9.45
CA MET A 1 -11.60 31.18 8.31
C MET A 1 -12.60 30.13 7.87
N GLN A 2 -12.75 29.83 6.59
CA GLN A 2 -13.68 28.82 6.11
C GLN A 2 -13.11 27.44 6.43
N ALA A 3 -13.88 26.56 7.07
CA ALA A 3 -13.45 25.19 7.35
C ALA A 3 -13.18 24.44 6.03
N VAL A 4 -12.07 23.72 5.94
CA VAL A 4 -11.75 22.89 4.78
C VAL A 4 -12.87 21.88 4.55
N ARG A 5 -13.40 21.84 3.33
CA ARG A 5 -14.50 20.93 2.97
C ARG A 5 -13.98 19.68 2.29
N ALA A 6 -14.45 18.53 2.73
CA ALA A 6 -14.10 17.26 2.10
C ALA A 6 -14.62 17.18 0.66
N LYS A 7 -13.73 16.86 -0.28
CA LYS A 7 -14.02 16.73 -1.71
C LYS A 7 -14.23 15.26 -2.06
N LYS A 8 -15.46 14.92 -2.49
CA LYS A 8 -15.82 13.55 -2.89
C LYS A 8 -14.94 13.04 -4.05
N SER A 9 -14.59 13.93 -4.99
CA SER A 9 -13.70 13.60 -6.11
C SER A 9 -12.28 13.16 -5.68
N LEU A 10 -11.83 13.59 -4.50
CA LEU A 10 -10.55 13.22 -3.90
C LEU A 10 -10.68 12.07 -2.90
N GLY A 11 -11.88 11.52 -2.70
CA GLY A 11 -12.11 10.42 -1.75
C GLY A 11 -11.85 10.81 -0.29
N GLN A 12 -11.99 12.10 0.06
CA GLN A 12 -11.66 12.64 1.37
C GLN A 12 -12.71 12.29 2.43
N HIS A 13 -12.23 11.75 3.55
CA HIS A 13 -12.93 11.56 4.81
C HIS A 13 -11.98 12.00 5.92
N PHE A 14 -12.22 13.20 6.47
CA PHE A 14 -11.34 13.75 7.52
C PHE A 14 -11.53 12.99 8.82
N LEU A 15 -10.47 12.42 9.34
CA LEU A 15 -10.45 11.83 10.67
C LEU A 15 -10.67 12.92 11.72
N LYS A 16 -11.56 12.67 12.70
CA LYS A 16 -11.83 13.57 13.83
C LYS A 16 -11.29 13.04 15.16
N ASP A 17 -11.16 11.74 15.26
CA ASP A 17 -10.76 11.05 16.48
C ASP A 17 -9.25 11.15 16.69
N LEU A 18 -8.85 11.93 17.69
CA LEU A 18 -7.45 12.17 18.03
C LEU A 18 -6.78 10.92 18.60
N GLY A 19 -7.51 10.05 19.29
CA GLY A 19 -6.98 8.79 19.81
C GLY A 19 -6.64 7.81 18.67
N VAL A 20 -7.48 7.75 17.64
CA VAL A 20 -7.18 6.96 16.43
C VAL A 20 -5.97 7.56 15.71
N ALA A 21 -5.91 8.90 15.55
CA ALA A 21 -4.79 9.56 14.89
C ALA A 21 -3.46 9.31 15.63
N GLN A 22 -3.47 9.42 16.95
CA GLN A 22 -2.30 9.11 17.77
C GLN A 22 -1.82 7.69 17.59
N ARG A 23 -2.73 6.70 17.65
CA ARG A 23 -2.39 5.28 17.44
C ARG A 23 -1.82 5.00 16.05
N ILE A 24 -2.27 5.75 15.02
CA ILE A 24 -1.68 5.66 13.68
C ILE A 24 -0.26 6.24 13.71
N ALA A 25 -0.06 7.42 14.28
CA ALA A 25 1.26 8.07 14.37
C ALA A 25 2.29 7.18 15.08
N GLU A 26 1.89 6.50 16.16
CA GLU A 26 2.72 5.58 16.95
C GLU A 26 3.16 4.31 16.18
N THR A 27 2.63 4.06 14.97
CA THR A 27 3.09 2.94 14.13
C THR A 27 4.48 3.15 13.53
N ILE A 28 4.97 4.40 13.52
CA ILE A 28 6.32 4.77 13.09
C ILE A 28 6.97 5.59 14.20
N SER A 29 8.14 5.19 14.67
CA SER A 29 8.77 5.79 15.85
C SER A 29 9.88 6.78 15.53
N SER A 30 10.51 6.70 14.35
CA SER A 30 11.68 7.54 14.03
C SER A 30 12.01 7.56 12.55
N GLY A 31 12.92 8.44 12.16
CA GLY A 31 13.50 8.54 10.82
C GLY A 31 12.74 9.49 9.90
N ARG A 32 13.10 9.48 8.62
CA ARG A 32 12.40 10.28 7.60
C ARG A 32 11.04 9.67 7.31
N VAL A 33 10.00 10.48 7.38
CA VAL A 33 8.60 10.05 7.22
C VAL A 33 7.90 10.93 6.20
N LEU A 34 7.25 10.31 5.23
CA LEU A 34 6.37 10.96 4.26
C LEU A 34 4.91 10.70 4.62
N GLU A 35 4.20 11.73 5.05
CA GLU A 35 2.75 11.68 5.25
C GLU A 35 2.02 11.96 3.94
N ILE A 36 1.14 11.05 3.53
CA ILE A 36 0.32 11.20 2.32
C ILE A 36 -1.08 11.69 2.70
N GLY A 37 -1.47 12.85 2.16
CA GLY A 37 -2.80 13.42 2.36
C GLY A 37 -3.08 13.82 3.80
N PRO A 38 -2.28 14.74 4.40
CA PRO A 38 -2.46 15.19 5.78
C PRO A 38 -3.82 15.86 6.02
N GLY A 39 -4.50 16.35 4.98
CA GLY A 39 -5.80 17.00 5.07
C GLY A 39 -5.77 18.22 5.98
N THR A 40 -6.41 18.14 7.14
CA THR A 40 -6.40 19.20 8.16
C THR A 40 -5.35 19.00 9.27
N GLY A 41 -4.40 18.09 9.07
CA GLY A 41 -3.27 17.89 9.99
C GLY A 41 -3.58 17.07 11.24
N VAL A 42 -4.67 16.30 11.25
CA VAL A 42 -5.09 15.54 12.45
C VAL A 42 -4.05 14.46 12.80
N LEU A 43 -3.42 13.82 11.83
CA LEU A 43 -2.31 12.90 12.05
C LEU A 43 -0.99 13.65 12.19
N THR A 44 -0.76 14.64 11.34
CA THR A 44 0.44 15.50 11.29
C THR A 44 0.86 16.02 12.66
N GLN A 45 -0.09 16.50 13.49
CA GLN A 45 0.19 17.06 14.80
C GLN A 45 0.90 16.08 15.75
N PHE A 46 0.62 14.80 15.65
CA PHE A 46 1.26 13.78 16.46
C PHE A 46 2.65 13.42 15.93
N LEU A 47 2.81 13.38 14.60
CA LEU A 47 4.10 13.14 13.96
C LEU A 47 5.09 14.28 14.24
N LEU A 48 4.65 15.54 14.17
CA LEU A 48 5.49 16.72 14.48
C LEU A 48 5.94 16.79 15.94
N ARG A 49 5.17 16.20 16.87
CA ARG A 49 5.54 16.16 18.30
C ARG A 49 6.64 15.15 18.61
N ASN A 50 6.91 14.23 17.70
CA ASN A 50 7.98 13.24 17.87
C ASN A 50 9.30 13.80 17.33
N PRO A 51 10.28 14.11 18.20
CA PRO A 51 11.55 14.73 17.78
C PRO A 51 12.44 13.77 16.95
N ASP A 52 12.16 12.46 16.99
CA ASP A 52 12.91 11.46 16.24
C ASP A 52 12.39 11.29 14.80
N ILE A 53 11.32 12.02 14.43
CA ILE A 53 10.71 12.01 13.10
C ILE A 53 11.08 13.28 12.32
N GLU A 54 11.69 13.11 11.15
CA GLU A 54 11.83 14.15 10.13
C GLU A 54 10.63 14.05 9.17
N LEU A 55 9.61 14.89 9.42
CA LEU A 55 8.34 14.82 8.71
C LEU A 55 8.35 15.67 7.44
N THR A 56 8.02 15.05 6.31
CA THR A 56 7.56 15.70 5.07
C THR A 56 6.13 15.28 4.80
N ALA A 57 5.28 16.18 4.33
CA ALA A 57 3.90 15.85 3.94
C ALA A 57 3.63 16.23 2.49
N ILE A 58 2.79 15.46 1.81
CA ILE A 58 2.31 15.77 0.46
C ILE A 58 0.79 15.83 0.42
N GLU A 59 0.25 16.96 -0.08
CA GLU A 59 -1.18 17.21 -0.17
C GLU A 59 -1.56 17.73 -1.56
N LEU A 60 -2.62 17.15 -2.12
CA LEU A 60 -3.13 17.53 -3.44
C LEU A 60 -4.16 18.65 -3.36
N ASP A 61 -4.94 18.70 -2.27
CA ASP A 61 -6.01 19.65 -2.12
C ASP A 61 -5.51 21.03 -1.67
N ARG A 62 -5.64 22.03 -2.53
CA ARG A 62 -5.19 23.40 -2.28
C ARG A 62 -5.79 24.05 -1.02
N GLU A 63 -7.05 23.73 -0.68
CA GLU A 63 -7.66 24.24 0.53
C GLU A 63 -6.99 23.66 1.79
N SER A 64 -6.71 22.35 1.76
CA SER A 64 -5.93 21.68 2.81
C SER A 64 -4.50 22.21 2.88
N VAL A 65 -3.84 22.45 1.74
CA VAL A 65 -2.50 23.05 1.68
C VAL A 65 -2.47 24.44 2.32
N ALA A 66 -3.44 25.31 1.99
CA ALA A 66 -3.53 26.64 2.58
C ALA A 66 -3.74 26.57 4.10
N TYR A 67 -4.62 25.67 4.55
CA TYR A 67 -4.86 25.41 5.96
C TYR A 67 -3.59 24.95 6.68
N LEU A 68 -2.89 23.97 6.12
CA LEU A 68 -1.67 23.42 6.72
C LEU A 68 -0.53 24.45 6.82
N ARG A 69 -0.33 25.28 5.80
CA ARG A 69 0.68 26.35 5.82
C ARG A 69 0.42 27.39 6.91
N GLU A 70 -0.83 27.61 7.26
CA GLU A 70 -1.21 28.57 8.30
C GLU A 70 -1.06 27.95 9.71
N TRP A 71 -1.52 26.71 9.89
CA TRP A 71 -1.60 26.08 11.21
C TRP A 71 -0.37 25.26 11.59
N TYR A 72 0.44 24.87 10.61
CA TYR A 72 1.68 24.10 10.78
C TYR A 72 2.79 24.72 9.94
N PRO A 73 3.22 25.95 10.22
CA PRO A 73 4.21 26.67 9.39
C PRO A 73 5.58 25.98 9.36
N GLU A 74 5.90 25.14 10.35
CA GLU A 74 7.12 24.33 10.44
C GLU A 74 7.09 23.05 9.60
N LEU A 75 5.91 22.67 9.07
CA LEU A 75 5.76 21.46 8.28
C LEU A 75 6.44 21.59 6.91
N ASN A 76 7.33 20.66 6.59
CA ASN A 76 7.84 20.52 5.22
C ASN A 76 6.71 19.99 4.31
N LEU A 77 5.96 20.89 3.70
CA LEU A 77 4.74 20.59 2.94
C LEU A 77 4.96 20.74 1.44
N ILE A 78 4.69 19.66 0.71
CA ILE A 78 4.68 19.59 -0.76
C ILE A 78 3.21 19.67 -1.24
N GLU A 79 2.91 20.66 -2.09
CA GLU A 79 1.65 20.71 -2.83
C GLU A 79 1.80 19.85 -4.09
N GLY A 80 1.05 18.73 -4.17
CA GLY A 80 1.18 17.84 -5.32
C GLY A 80 0.48 16.50 -5.19
N ASP A 81 0.60 15.71 -6.25
CA ASP A 81 0.05 14.36 -6.35
C ASP A 81 1.13 13.33 -5.99
N PHE A 82 0.92 12.58 -4.92
CA PHE A 82 1.84 11.52 -4.50
C PHE A 82 2.10 10.49 -5.60
N LEU A 83 1.09 10.17 -6.41
CA LEU A 83 1.25 9.18 -7.48
C LEU A 83 2.19 9.64 -8.60
N LYS A 84 2.46 10.94 -8.70
CA LYS A 84 3.34 11.57 -9.70
C LYS A 84 4.64 12.09 -9.10
N LEU A 85 4.75 12.12 -7.76
CA LEU A 85 5.94 12.64 -7.08
C LEU A 85 7.17 11.77 -7.39
N ASP A 86 8.26 12.39 -7.79
CA ASP A 86 9.56 11.71 -7.91
C ASP A 86 10.17 11.55 -6.52
N LEU A 87 10.04 10.35 -5.95
CA LEU A 87 10.55 10.03 -4.62
C LEU A 87 12.09 9.93 -4.59
N ASN A 88 12.74 9.68 -5.73
CA ASN A 88 14.20 9.70 -5.80
C ASN A 88 14.75 11.14 -5.73
N ARG A 89 13.99 12.10 -6.26
CA ARG A 89 14.35 13.52 -6.14
C ARG A 89 14.08 14.05 -4.73
N LEU A 90 12.98 13.62 -4.11
CA LEU A 90 12.63 14.05 -2.74
C LEU A 90 13.62 13.49 -1.72
N TYR A 91 13.94 12.22 -1.86
CA TYR A 91 14.90 11.52 -1.01
C TYR A 91 16.00 10.95 -1.93
N PRO A 92 17.06 11.70 -2.25
CA PRO A 92 18.10 11.23 -3.17
C PRO A 92 18.88 10.03 -2.60
N ASP A 93 18.93 9.90 -1.30
CA ASP A 93 19.63 8.84 -0.58
C ASP A 93 18.81 8.30 0.62
N GLY A 94 19.21 7.11 1.10
CA GLY A 94 18.72 6.46 2.29
C GLY A 94 17.25 6.05 2.25
N GLU A 95 16.74 5.68 3.39
CA GLU A 95 15.39 5.16 3.60
C GLU A 95 14.43 6.25 4.09
N PHE A 96 13.13 6.04 3.85
CA PHE A 96 12.03 6.84 4.39
C PHE A 96 10.80 5.96 4.58
N SER A 97 10.04 6.22 5.62
CA SER A 97 8.78 5.54 5.88
C SER A 97 7.60 6.32 5.30
N VAL A 98 6.50 5.63 5.02
CA VAL A 98 5.28 6.23 4.46
C VAL A 98 4.14 6.02 5.43
N ILE A 99 3.37 7.10 5.69
CA ILE A 99 2.22 7.06 6.61
C ILE A 99 1.06 7.89 6.07
N GLY A 100 -0.16 7.59 6.50
CA GLY A 100 -1.32 8.43 6.18
C GLY A 100 -2.67 7.84 6.54
N ASN A 101 -3.67 8.71 6.53
CA ASN A 101 -5.07 8.34 6.35
C ASN A 101 -5.33 8.32 4.84
N TYR A 102 -5.03 7.19 4.18
CA TYR A 102 -4.98 7.14 2.71
C TYR A 102 -6.35 7.35 2.07
N PRO A 103 -6.45 8.20 1.02
CA PRO A 103 -7.68 8.33 0.24
C PRO A 103 -8.09 6.96 -0.34
N TYR A 104 -9.35 6.56 -0.14
CA TYR A 104 -9.81 5.22 -0.48
C TYR A 104 -9.71 4.89 -1.98
N ASN A 105 -9.93 5.88 -2.83
CA ASN A 105 -9.91 5.72 -4.28
C ASN A 105 -8.51 5.45 -4.86
N ILE A 106 -7.43 5.76 -4.12
CA ILE A 106 -6.05 5.56 -4.57
C ILE A 106 -5.22 4.63 -3.67
N SER A 107 -5.80 4.05 -2.62
CA SER A 107 -5.03 3.23 -1.65
C SER A 107 -4.26 2.09 -2.31
N SER A 108 -4.86 1.39 -3.28
CA SER A 108 -4.15 0.35 -4.04
C SER A 108 -2.98 0.90 -4.86
N GLN A 109 -3.12 2.09 -5.45
CA GLN A 109 -2.06 2.74 -6.23
C GLN A 109 -0.91 3.20 -5.31
N ILE A 110 -1.21 3.65 -4.09
CA ILE A 110 -0.20 3.95 -3.07
C ILE A 110 0.64 2.70 -2.79
N PHE A 111 0.02 1.54 -2.57
CA PHE A 111 0.76 0.30 -2.34
C PHE A 111 1.59 -0.16 -3.53
N PHE A 112 1.13 0.05 -4.77
CA PHE A 112 1.98 -0.21 -5.93
C PHE A 112 3.19 0.71 -5.97
N ARG A 113 3.01 2.00 -5.63
CA ARG A 113 4.16 2.92 -5.49
C ARG A 113 5.12 2.50 -4.39
N VAL A 114 4.61 2.04 -3.24
CA VAL A 114 5.45 1.49 -2.16
C VAL A 114 6.27 0.29 -2.66
N LEU A 115 5.68 -0.60 -3.46
CA LEU A 115 6.41 -1.72 -4.07
C LEU A 115 7.49 -1.26 -5.07
N ASP A 116 7.22 -0.20 -5.84
CA ASP A 116 8.21 0.35 -6.79
C ASP A 116 9.44 0.95 -6.06
N TYR A 117 9.28 1.36 -4.79
CA TYR A 117 10.34 1.89 -3.92
C TYR A 117 10.65 1.00 -2.71
N LYS A 118 10.34 -0.31 -2.80
CA LYS A 118 10.46 -1.26 -1.69
C LYS A 118 11.83 -1.30 -1.00
N ASP A 119 12.89 -1.04 -1.77
CA ASP A 119 14.27 -1.08 -1.27
C ASP A 119 14.64 0.16 -0.43
N ARG A 120 13.74 1.14 -0.37
CA ARG A 120 13.90 2.41 0.33
C ARG A 120 12.82 2.70 1.35
N ILE A 121 11.72 1.93 1.32
CA ILE A 121 10.59 2.10 2.25
C ILE A 121 10.57 0.94 3.24
N PRO A 122 11.23 1.09 4.41
CA PRO A 122 11.26 0.05 5.44
C PRO A 122 9.90 -0.16 6.09
N VAL A 123 9.10 0.91 6.24
CA VAL A 123 7.78 0.85 6.86
C VAL A 123 6.77 1.66 6.05
N CYS A 124 5.62 1.04 5.80
CA CYS A 124 4.44 1.72 5.28
C CYS A 124 3.27 1.43 6.22
N ALA A 125 2.73 2.47 6.86
CA ALA A 125 1.63 2.32 7.79
C ALA A 125 0.50 3.29 7.47
N GLY A 126 -0.71 2.96 7.86
CA GLY A 126 -1.81 3.89 7.65
C GLY A 126 -3.19 3.24 7.65
N MET A 127 -4.17 4.08 7.45
CA MET A 127 -5.57 3.70 7.46
C MET A 127 -6.13 3.62 6.05
N ILE A 128 -6.83 2.52 5.77
CA ILE A 128 -7.47 2.20 4.50
C ILE A 128 -8.86 1.61 4.74
N GLN A 129 -9.64 1.36 3.69
CA GLN A 129 -10.88 0.60 3.81
C GLN A 129 -10.60 -0.79 4.39
N LYS A 130 -11.46 -1.23 5.31
CA LYS A 130 -11.33 -2.53 6.00
C LYS A 130 -11.18 -3.69 5.02
N GLU A 131 -11.98 -3.72 3.95
CA GLU A 131 -11.89 -4.79 2.93
C GLU A 131 -10.52 -4.83 2.25
N VAL A 132 -9.89 -3.67 1.99
CA VAL A 132 -8.55 -3.60 1.39
C VAL A 132 -7.51 -4.10 2.40
N ALA A 133 -7.62 -3.73 3.67
CA ALA A 133 -6.74 -4.20 4.75
C ALA A 133 -6.82 -5.72 4.92
N GLU A 134 -8.04 -6.28 4.97
CA GLU A 134 -8.26 -7.72 5.03
C GLU A 134 -7.70 -8.44 3.81
N ARG A 135 -7.78 -7.82 2.63
CA ARG A 135 -7.24 -8.37 1.38
C ARG A 135 -5.73 -8.45 1.42
N ILE A 136 -5.03 -7.37 1.73
CA ILE A 136 -3.56 -7.36 1.73
C ILE A 136 -2.96 -8.24 2.82
N ALA A 137 -3.63 -8.37 3.97
CA ALA A 137 -3.22 -9.24 5.08
C ALA A 137 -3.70 -10.69 4.94
N SER A 138 -4.48 -11.02 3.90
CA SER A 138 -5.07 -12.34 3.72
C SER A 138 -4.02 -13.39 3.39
N LYS A 139 -4.22 -14.60 3.94
CA LYS A 139 -3.39 -15.79 3.64
C LYS A 139 -3.90 -16.52 2.39
N PRO A 140 -3.06 -17.31 1.72
CA PRO A 140 -3.48 -18.20 0.64
C PRO A 140 -4.69 -19.08 1.01
N GLY A 141 -5.52 -19.42 0.04
CA GLY A 141 -6.75 -20.20 0.23
C GLY A 141 -7.97 -19.40 0.70
N LYS A 142 -7.82 -18.12 1.00
CA LYS A 142 -8.93 -17.26 1.44
C LYS A 142 -9.50 -16.45 0.26
N LYS A 143 -10.83 -16.20 0.30
CA LYS A 143 -11.54 -15.41 -0.71
C LYS A 143 -10.98 -13.99 -0.88
N ALA A 144 -10.43 -13.39 0.17
CA ALA A 144 -9.86 -12.06 0.12
C ALA A 144 -8.47 -12.01 -0.53
N TYR A 145 -7.72 -13.13 -0.54
CA TYR A 145 -6.37 -13.20 -1.11
C TYR A 145 -6.34 -12.86 -2.59
N GLY A 146 -5.44 -11.97 -3.01
CA GLY A 146 -5.40 -11.44 -4.37
C GLY A 146 -4.04 -10.88 -4.77
N ILE A 147 -4.00 -10.16 -5.90
CA ILE A 147 -2.76 -9.61 -6.47
C ILE A 147 -1.94 -8.83 -5.43
N LEU A 148 -2.57 -7.86 -4.74
CA LEU A 148 -1.88 -7.05 -3.73
C LEU A 148 -1.40 -7.89 -2.53
N SER A 149 -2.15 -8.94 -2.15
CA SER A 149 -1.70 -9.86 -1.09
C SER A 149 -0.36 -10.51 -1.46
N VAL A 150 -0.28 -11.10 -2.67
CA VAL A 150 0.94 -11.77 -3.15
C VAL A 150 2.10 -10.77 -3.29
N LEU A 151 1.87 -9.67 -4.01
CA LEU A 151 2.93 -8.73 -4.33
C LEU A 151 3.50 -8.03 -3.09
N LEU A 152 2.64 -7.65 -2.12
CA LEU A 152 3.11 -7.02 -0.89
C LEU A 152 3.77 -8.02 0.04
N GLN A 153 3.16 -9.21 0.25
CA GLN A 153 3.72 -10.24 1.13
C GLN A 153 5.03 -10.83 0.60
N ALA A 154 5.34 -10.67 -0.67
CA ALA A 154 6.64 -11.02 -1.22
C ALA A 154 7.79 -10.22 -0.56
N TYR A 155 7.52 -9.00 -0.10
CA TYR A 155 8.55 -8.07 0.40
C TYR A 155 8.28 -7.49 1.78
N TYR A 156 7.04 -7.61 2.31
CA TYR A 156 6.60 -7.02 3.56
C TYR A 156 5.87 -8.03 4.43
N ASP A 157 6.13 -7.97 5.73
CA ASP A 157 5.27 -8.54 6.75
C ASP A 157 4.12 -7.57 6.99
N ILE A 158 2.88 -8.06 6.91
CA ILE A 158 1.68 -7.24 6.96
C ILE A 158 0.92 -7.52 8.24
N GLU A 159 0.74 -6.47 9.06
CA GLU A 159 -0.03 -6.52 10.29
C GLU A 159 -1.35 -5.75 10.12
N TYR A 160 -2.46 -6.41 10.39
CA TYR A 160 -3.75 -5.75 10.58
C TYR A 160 -3.85 -5.33 12.04
N LEU A 161 -3.67 -4.04 12.32
CA LEU A 161 -3.53 -3.56 13.69
C LEU A 161 -4.87 -3.42 14.41
N PHE A 162 -5.82 -2.68 13.81
CA PHE A 162 -7.16 -2.51 14.38
C PHE A 162 -8.17 -1.98 13.37
N THR A 163 -9.45 -2.22 13.66
CA THR A 163 -10.58 -1.68 12.89
C THR A 163 -10.95 -0.29 13.40
N VAL A 164 -11.42 0.57 12.51
CA VAL A 164 -11.88 1.93 12.79
C VAL A 164 -13.29 2.11 12.25
N ASP A 165 -14.18 2.59 13.09
CA ASP A 165 -15.58 2.80 12.74
C ASP A 165 -15.77 4.08 11.92
N GLU A 166 -16.85 4.12 11.13
CA GLU A 166 -17.15 5.19 10.19
C GLU A 166 -17.50 6.54 10.86
N TYR A 167 -18.03 6.51 12.06
CA TYR A 167 -18.47 7.74 12.76
C TYR A 167 -17.32 8.64 13.25
N VAL A 168 -16.08 8.14 13.22
CA VAL A 168 -14.90 8.95 13.61
C VAL A 168 -14.42 9.87 12.47
N PHE A 169 -15.11 9.88 11.34
CA PHE A 169 -14.80 10.71 10.17
C PHE A 169 -15.84 11.79 9.92
N ASN A 170 -15.44 12.81 9.16
CA ASN A 170 -16.33 13.84 8.63
C ASN A 170 -15.97 14.14 7.15
N PRO A 171 -16.88 13.88 6.18
CA PRO A 171 -18.09 13.08 6.33
C PRO A 171 -17.78 11.61 6.63
N PRO A 172 -18.70 10.86 7.26
CA PRO A 172 -18.49 9.44 7.51
C PRO A 172 -18.49 8.66 6.17
N PRO A 173 -17.55 7.71 5.99
CA PRO A 173 -17.58 6.78 4.86
C PRO A 173 -18.74 5.78 5.00
N LYS A 174 -19.05 5.06 3.93
CA LYS A 174 -20.08 4.01 3.94
C LYS A 174 -19.58 2.66 4.48
N VAL A 175 -18.28 2.54 4.73
CA VAL A 175 -17.60 1.30 5.13
C VAL A 175 -16.62 1.58 6.26
N LYS A 176 -16.38 0.59 7.09
CA LYS A 176 -15.33 0.66 8.13
C LYS A 176 -13.96 0.76 7.50
N SER A 177 -13.05 1.31 8.27
CA SER A 177 -11.63 1.39 7.96
C SER A 177 -10.84 0.41 8.81
N ALA A 178 -9.58 0.23 8.48
CA ALA A 178 -8.63 -0.45 9.32
C ALA A 178 -7.23 0.16 9.16
N VAL A 179 -6.47 0.08 10.23
CA VAL A 179 -5.06 0.49 10.23
C VAL A 179 -4.20 -0.76 10.02
N VAL A 180 -3.26 -0.63 9.10
CA VAL A 180 -2.29 -1.66 8.76
C VAL A 180 -0.88 -1.12 8.90
N ARG A 181 0.07 -2.02 9.18
CA ARG A 181 1.50 -1.76 9.11
C ARG A 181 2.15 -2.82 8.26
N LEU A 182 2.96 -2.36 7.30
CA LEU A 182 3.79 -3.16 6.42
C LEU A 182 5.23 -2.89 6.82
N THR A 183 5.97 -3.90 7.24
CA THR A 183 7.39 -3.80 7.58
C THR A 183 8.18 -4.63 6.58
N ARG A 184 9.26 -4.06 6.01
CA ARG A 184 10.14 -4.80 5.11
C ARG A 184 10.60 -6.09 5.79
N ASN A 185 10.37 -7.21 5.12
CA ASN A 185 10.91 -8.50 5.55
C ASN A 185 12.40 -8.62 5.12
N GLY A 186 13.06 -9.68 5.55
CA GLY A 186 14.48 -9.91 5.23
C GLY A 186 14.79 -10.20 3.75
N ARG A 187 13.78 -10.31 2.90
CA ARG A 187 13.94 -10.65 1.48
C ARG A 187 14.30 -9.41 0.66
N LYS A 188 15.58 -9.25 0.35
CA LYS A 188 16.07 -8.14 -0.47
C LYS A 188 15.63 -8.27 -1.92
N GLN A 189 15.68 -9.48 -2.48
CA GLN A 189 15.37 -9.81 -3.86
C GLN A 189 14.68 -11.18 -3.92
N LEU A 190 13.79 -11.38 -4.90
CA LEU A 190 13.22 -12.68 -5.19
C LEU A 190 14.24 -13.55 -5.94
N ASP A 191 14.14 -14.86 -5.77
CA ASP A 191 14.94 -15.83 -6.53
C ASP A 191 14.37 -16.08 -7.95
N CYS A 192 13.92 -15.00 -8.60
CA CYS A 192 13.40 -15.01 -9.96
C CYS A 192 13.40 -13.58 -10.52
N ASP A 193 13.09 -13.43 -11.83
CA ASP A 193 12.84 -12.14 -12.46
C ASP A 193 11.60 -11.48 -11.85
N GLU A 194 11.77 -10.35 -11.19
CA GLU A 194 10.70 -9.66 -10.43
C GLU A 194 9.62 -9.05 -11.36
N ASP A 195 9.97 -8.63 -12.58
CA ASP A 195 9.01 -8.12 -13.57
C ASP A 195 8.17 -9.26 -14.13
N LEU A 196 8.79 -10.40 -14.39
CA LEU A 196 8.07 -11.61 -14.79
C LEU A 196 7.18 -12.13 -13.66
N PHE A 197 7.66 -12.13 -12.40
CA PHE A 197 6.86 -12.47 -11.22
C PHE A 197 5.61 -11.61 -11.14
N ARG A 198 5.74 -10.28 -11.24
CA ARG A 198 4.62 -9.34 -11.26
C ARG A 198 3.64 -9.65 -12.39
N THR A 199 4.15 -10.00 -13.56
CA THR A 199 3.36 -10.40 -14.75
C THR A 199 2.61 -11.70 -14.51
N VAL A 200 3.28 -12.74 -14.00
CA VAL A 200 2.69 -14.06 -13.68
C VAL A 200 1.54 -13.88 -12.67
N VAL A 201 1.78 -13.16 -11.56
CA VAL A 201 0.77 -12.91 -10.53
C VAL A 201 -0.45 -12.18 -11.11
N LYS A 202 -0.25 -11.07 -11.84
CA LYS A 202 -1.35 -10.31 -12.44
C LYS A 202 -2.13 -11.15 -13.44
N THR A 203 -1.46 -11.88 -14.34
CA THR A 203 -2.09 -12.73 -15.36
C THR A 203 -2.90 -13.85 -14.72
N ALA A 204 -2.37 -14.50 -13.69
CA ALA A 204 -3.08 -15.54 -12.96
C ALA A 204 -4.38 -15.03 -12.34
N PHE A 205 -4.34 -13.91 -11.63
CA PHE A 205 -5.48 -13.34 -10.94
C PHE A 205 -6.52 -12.65 -11.87
N ASN A 206 -6.15 -12.28 -13.10
CA ASN A 206 -7.13 -11.77 -14.09
C ASN A 206 -8.23 -12.81 -14.39
N GLN A 207 -7.93 -14.08 -14.22
CA GLN A 207 -8.89 -15.17 -14.34
C GLN A 207 -8.99 -15.98 -13.03
N ARG A 208 -9.12 -15.30 -11.91
CA ARG A 208 -9.04 -15.83 -10.55
C ARG A 208 -9.81 -17.15 -10.31
N ARG A 209 -11.00 -17.32 -10.95
CA ARG A 209 -11.83 -18.52 -10.79
C ARG A 209 -11.37 -19.70 -11.63
N LYS A 210 -10.40 -19.51 -12.53
CA LYS A 210 -9.84 -20.56 -13.38
C LYS A 210 -8.60 -21.18 -12.74
N GLN A 211 -8.29 -22.41 -13.13
CA GLN A 211 -7.01 -23.04 -12.79
C GLN A 211 -5.85 -22.31 -13.49
N MET A 212 -4.66 -22.37 -12.92
CA MET A 212 -3.44 -21.76 -13.45
C MET A 212 -3.16 -22.16 -14.88
N ARG A 213 -3.41 -23.41 -15.26
CA ARG A 213 -3.26 -23.89 -16.64
C ARG A 213 -4.09 -23.12 -17.67
N ASN A 214 -5.22 -22.56 -17.25
CA ASN A 214 -6.08 -21.77 -18.15
C ASN A 214 -5.67 -20.30 -18.12
N SER A 215 -5.40 -19.73 -16.95
CA SER A 215 -5.06 -18.31 -16.79
C SER A 215 -3.68 -17.97 -17.33
N LEU A 216 -2.72 -18.89 -17.25
CA LEU A 216 -1.33 -18.68 -17.71
C LEU A 216 -1.01 -19.35 -19.08
N ARG A 217 -1.96 -20.02 -19.72
CA ARG A 217 -1.71 -20.76 -20.95
C ARG A 217 -0.95 -19.95 -22.00
N GLU A 218 -1.42 -18.75 -22.30
CA GLU A 218 -0.80 -17.91 -23.32
C GLU A 218 0.60 -17.44 -22.92
N LEU A 219 0.79 -17.10 -21.64
CA LEU A 219 2.09 -16.69 -21.11
C LEU A 219 3.09 -17.86 -21.18
N VAL A 220 2.68 -19.07 -20.80
CA VAL A 220 3.50 -20.30 -20.86
C VAL A 220 3.89 -20.61 -22.30
N LYS A 221 2.94 -20.52 -23.24
CA LYS A 221 3.19 -20.71 -24.67
C LYS A 221 4.16 -19.65 -25.23
N LEU A 222 3.96 -18.38 -24.86
CA LEU A 222 4.86 -17.30 -25.29
C LEU A 222 6.32 -17.53 -24.82
N LYS A 223 6.48 -18.21 -23.68
CA LYS A 223 7.80 -18.58 -23.14
C LYS A 223 8.34 -19.92 -23.69
N GLY A 224 7.58 -20.63 -24.53
CA GLY A 224 7.99 -21.95 -25.07
C GLY A 224 8.09 -23.04 -23.99
N LYS A 225 7.26 -22.95 -22.94
CA LYS A 225 7.32 -23.82 -21.75
C LYS A 225 6.07 -24.66 -21.55
N GLU A 226 5.41 -25.08 -22.61
CA GLU A 226 4.15 -25.82 -22.59
C GLU A 226 4.20 -27.11 -21.77
N ASN A 227 5.38 -27.74 -21.66
CA ASN A 227 5.63 -28.88 -20.79
C ASN A 227 5.31 -28.60 -19.31
N LEU A 228 5.45 -27.35 -18.84
CA LEU A 228 5.13 -26.98 -17.47
C LEU A 228 3.64 -27.12 -17.15
N LEU A 229 2.75 -27.03 -18.15
CA LEU A 229 1.30 -27.15 -17.95
C LEU A 229 0.87 -28.51 -17.39
N THR A 230 1.74 -29.52 -17.42
CA THR A 230 1.52 -30.86 -16.84
C THR A 230 1.78 -30.89 -15.32
N LEU A 231 2.49 -29.90 -14.77
CA LEU A 231 2.83 -29.87 -13.36
C LEU A 231 1.58 -29.69 -12.47
N PRO A 232 1.56 -30.32 -11.28
CA PRO A 232 0.42 -30.24 -10.34
C PRO A 232 0.00 -28.84 -9.98
N VAL A 233 0.94 -27.89 -9.87
CA VAL A 233 0.68 -26.49 -9.55
C VAL A 233 -0.27 -25.83 -10.54
N PHE A 234 -0.29 -26.24 -11.80
CA PHE A 234 -1.20 -25.74 -12.81
C PHE A 234 -2.66 -26.21 -12.66
N ASN A 235 -2.94 -27.15 -11.76
CA ASN A 235 -4.31 -27.53 -11.36
C ASN A 235 -4.89 -26.62 -10.27
N LEU A 236 -4.04 -25.86 -9.57
CA LEU A 236 -4.46 -24.93 -8.54
C LEU A 236 -5.13 -23.69 -9.16
N ARG A 237 -5.91 -22.97 -8.32
CA ARG A 237 -6.34 -21.62 -8.62
C ARG A 237 -5.34 -20.62 -8.03
N PRO A 238 -5.24 -19.38 -8.56
CA PRO A 238 -4.26 -18.40 -8.09
C PRO A 238 -4.36 -18.11 -6.58
N GLU A 239 -5.58 -18.12 -6.03
CA GLU A 239 -5.81 -17.87 -4.60
C GLU A 239 -5.29 -18.97 -3.67
N GLN A 240 -4.97 -20.14 -4.19
CA GLN A 240 -4.44 -21.27 -3.43
C GLN A 240 -2.91 -21.25 -3.36
N MET A 241 -2.26 -20.45 -4.20
CA MET A 241 -0.80 -20.37 -4.31
C MET A 241 -0.21 -19.43 -3.26
N THR A 242 0.89 -19.87 -2.64
CA THR A 242 1.72 -19.03 -1.78
C THR A 242 2.59 -18.08 -2.62
N VAL A 243 3.26 -17.13 -1.96
CA VAL A 243 4.28 -16.29 -2.62
C VAL A 243 5.41 -17.16 -3.18
N GLU A 244 5.84 -18.16 -2.42
CA GLU A 244 6.90 -19.10 -2.79
C GLU A 244 6.52 -19.92 -4.02
N ASP A 245 5.26 -20.37 -4.13
CA ASP A 245 4.76 -21.09 -5.31
C ASP A 245 4.82 -20.21 -6.57
N PHE A 246 4.47 -18.90 -6.44
CA PHE A 246 4.57 -17.95 -7.54
C PHE A 246 6.03 -17.66 -7.91
N VAL A 247 6.94 -17.55 -6.94
CA VAL A 247 8.39 -17.36 -7.18
C VAL A 247 8.94 -18.56 -7.94
N GLU A 248 8.69 -19.78 -7.45
CA GLU A 248 9.18 -21.02 -8.09
C GLU A 248 8.62 -21.19 -9.51
N LEU A 249 7.32 -20.94 -9.71
CA LEU A 249 6.72 -20.98 -11.04
C LEU A 249 7.35 -19.95 -11.98
N THR A 250 7.62 -18.75 -11.49
CA THR A 250 8.29 -17.70 -12.29
C THR A 250 9.70 -18.12 -12.68
N LYS A 251 10.45 -18.71 -11.76
CA LYS A 251 11.79 -19.24 -12.00
C LYS A 251 11.80 -20.31 -13.11
N GLN A 252 10.83 -21.21 -13.13
CA GLN A 252 10.68 -22.22 -14.17
C GLN A 252 10.31 -21.60 -15.53
N LEU A 253 9.57 -20.50 -15.55
CA LEU A 253 9.18 -19.79 -16.77
C LEU A 253 10.30 -18.94 -17.38
N GLN A 254 11.33 -18.59 -16.62
CA GLN A 254 12.45 -17.76 -17.11
C GLN A 254 13.65 -18.60 -17.63
N GLN A 255 13.80 -19.86 -17.19
CA GLN A 255 14.82 -20.80 -17.65
C GLN A 255 14.59 -21.26 -19.08
#